data_ee376f030d59e2d238f709cc8b64ab35
#
_entry.id   ee376f030d59e2d238f709cc8b64ab35
#
_cell.length_a   1.000
_cell.length_b   1.000
_cell.length_c   1.000
_cell.angle_alpha   90.00
_cell.angle_beta   90.00
_cell.angle_gamma   90.00
#
_symmetry.space_group_name_H-M   'P 1'
#
loop_
_entity.id
_entity.type
_entity.pdbx_description
1 polymer ?
#
loop_
_entity_poly.entity_id
_entity_poly.type
_entity_poly.pdbx_seq_one_letter_code
_entity_poly.pdbx_strand_id
1 'polypeptide(L)'
;FTHIKQNYAEHLSDKKKLLSIFRGINTDYFDPSTTLESDEDKLFKSWDLIVGKKIILLPGRLTAWKGQEMFLEALHKVNIQLGNDSFIAVILGNDQGRDLYKKKLIRLVEQYRLTKQIRFIDHCKNMPLAYKISDIVVSTSIEPEAFGRVAVEAQSMQKLILASNIGGSN
;
A
#
# COMPACT_ATOMS: atom_id res chain seq x y z
N PHE A 1 -19.58 -2.52 -5.58
CA PHE A 1 -20.96 -3.00 -5.42
C PHE A 1 -21.93 -2.10 -6.19
N THR A 2 -21.83 -0.80 -6.06
CA THR A 2 -22.61 0.19 -6.81
C THR A 2 -22.51 -0.06 -8.33
N HIS A 3 -21.31 -0.37 -8.82
CA HIS A 3 -21.06 -0.69 -10.23
C HIS A 3 -21.79 -1.98 -10.69
N ILE A 4 -21.77 -3.04 -9.87
CA ILE A 4 -22.53 -4.27 -10.16
C ILE A 4 -24.03 -3.98 -10.13
N LYS A 5 -24.48 -3.22 -9.14
CA LYS A 5 -25.90 -2.84 -9.02
C LYS A 5 -26.38 -1.99 -10.20
N GLN A 6 -25.53 -1.09 -10.71
CA GLN A 6 -25.85 -0.25 -11.88
C GLN A 6 -25.86 -1.03 -13.20
N ASN A 7 -24.88 -1.94 -13.41
CA ASN A 7 -24.69 -2.59 -14.71
C ASN A 7 -25.38 -3.96 -14.84
N TYR A 8 -25.75 -4.62 -13.74
CA TYR A 8 -26.33 -5.96 -13.76
C TYR A 8 -27.73 -6.03 -13.15
N ALA A 9 -28.18 -5.01 -12.40
CA ALA A 9 -29.51 -5.01 -11.82
C ALA A 9 -30.61 -4.96 -12.87
N GLU A 10 -30.33 -4.45 -14.07
CA GLU A 10 -31.27 -4.41 -15.20
C GLU A 10 -31.58 -5.80 -15.76
N HIS A 11 -30.66 -6.75 -15.60
CA HIS A 11 -30.81 -8.13 -16.06
C HIS A 11 -31.41 -9.07 -15.01
N LEU A 12 -31.65 -8.58 -13.78
CA LEU A 12 -32.24 -9.36 -12.71
C LEU A 12 -33.74 -9.09 -12.60
N SER A 13 -34.53 -10.14 -12.69
CA SER A 13 -36.00 -10.09 -12.54
C SER A 13 -36.44 -9.62 -11.14
N ASP A 14 -35.55 -9.63 -10.14
CA ASP A 14 -35.84 -9.22 -8.77
C ASP A 14 -34.63 -8.50 -8.14
N LYS A 15 -34.70 -7.16 -8.09
CA LYS A 15 -33.65 -6.30 -7.47
C LYS A 15 -33.48 -6.53 -5.97
N LYS A 16 -34.43 -7.17 -5.27
CA LYS A 16 -34.35 -7.50 -3.83
C LYS A 16 -33.38 -8.66 -3.54
N LYS A 17 -32.98 -9.42 -4.57
CA LYS A 17 -32.03 -10.53 -4.42
C LYS A 17 -30.56 -10.09 -4.37
N LEU A 18 -30.25 -8.81 -4.58
CA LEU A 18 -28.91 -8.28 -4.47
C LEU A 18 -28.65 -7.73 -3.08
N LEU A 19 -27.89 -8.47 -2.28
CA LEU A 19 -27.42 -8.04 -0.97
C LEU A 19 -25.93 -7.64 -1.03
N SER A 20 -25.60 -6.46 -0.49
CA SER A 20 -24.23 -6.05 -0.26
C SER A 20 -23.75 -6.57 1.08
N ILE A 21 -22.76 -7.44 1.05
CA ILE A 21 -22.07 -7.89 2.26
C ILE A 21 -20.68 -7.26 2.25
N PHE A 22 -20.46 -6.31 3.18
CA PHE A 22 -19.15 -5.69 3.32
C PHE A 22 -18.15 -6.71 3.87
N ARG A 23 -16.96 -6.72 3.28
CA ARG A 23 -15.84 -7.49 3.83
C ARG A 23 -15.32 -6.76 5.07
N GLY A 24 -14.87 -7.53 6.05
CA GLY A 24 -14.10 -7.04 7.18
C GLY A 24 -12.64 -7.44 7.10
N ILE A 25 -11.90 -7.06 8.11
CA ILE A 25 -10.56 -7.56 8.42
C ILE A 25 -10.58 -8.24 9.79
N ASN A 26 -9.56 -9.05 10.07
CA ASN A 26 -9.35 -9.60 11.40
C ASN A 26 -8.65 -8.55 12.27
N THR A 27 -9.40 -7.86 13.13
CA THR A 27 -8.86 -6.80 14.00
C THR A 27 -7.95 -7.36 15.10
N ASP A 28 -8.13 -8.61 15.51
CA ASP A 28 -7.23 -9.25 16.50
C ASP A 28 -5.85 -9.54 15.88
N TYR A 29 -5.80 -9.78 14.57
CA TYR A 29 -4.55 -9.93 13.84
C TYR A 29 -3.90 -8.59 13.52
N PHE A 30 -4.70 -7.58 13.12
CA PHE A 30 -4.24 -6.22 12.86
C PHE A 30 -4.41 -5.35 14.11
N ASP A 31 -3.71 -5.71 15.18
CA ASP A 31 -3.65 -4.98 16.45
C ASP A 31 -2.19 -4.60 16.74
N PRO A 32 -1.89 -3.31 17.02
CA PRO A 32 -0.54 -2.85 17.34
C PRO A 32 0.12 -3.59 18.52
N SER A 33 -0.66 -4.15 19.44
CA SER A 33 -0.16 -4.88 20.60
C SER A 33 0.35 -6.28 20.28
N THR A 34 0.04 -6.82 19.10
CA THR A 34 0.44 -8.18 18.68
C THR A 34 1.88 -8.27 18.18
N THR A 35 2.58 -7.15 18.03
CA THR A 35 3.95 -7.11 17.49
C THR A 35 4.97 -6.86 18.60
N LEU A 36 6.11 -7.56 18.53
CA LEU A 36 7.22 -7.42 19.48
C LEU A 36 8.29 -6.47 18.93
N GLU A 37 8.87 -5.62 19.80
CA GLU A 37 9.98 -4.71 19.42
C GLU A 37 11.18 -5.47 18.82
N SER A 38 11.50 -6.67 19.36
CA SER A 38 12.58 -7.49 18.82
C SER A 38 12.37 -7.92 17.36
N ASP A 39 11.13 -7.99 16.92
CA ASP A 39 10.80 -8.32 15.53
C ASP A 39 10.81 -7.08 14.63
N GLU A 40 10.55 -5.89 15.18
CA GLU A 40 10.73 -4.62 14.49
C GLU A 40 12.20 -4.43 14.08
N ASP A 41 13.14 -4.65 14.99
CA ASP A 41 14.58 -4.56 14.71
C ASP A 41 15.04 -5.53 13.63
N LYS A 42 14.53 -6.77 13.66
CA LYS A 42 14.83 -7.77 12.62
C LYS A 42 14.30 -7.32 11.26
N LEU A 43 13.08 -6.75 11.23
CA LEU A 43 12.47 -6.27 10.00
C LEU A 43 13.24 -5.07 9.45
N PHE A 44 13.61 -4.09 10.30
CA PHE A 44 14.43 -2.95 9.92
C PHE A 44 15.72 -3.38 9.23
N LYS A 45 16.44 -4.33 9.83
CA LYS A 45 17.68 -4.89 9.25
C LYS A 45 17.44 -5.61 7.94
N SER A 46 16.40 -6.47 7.88
CA SER A 46 16.11 -7.27 6.68
C SER A 46 15.67 -6.44 5.49
N TRP A 47 15.06 -5.27 5.72
CA TRP A 47 14.59 -4.36 4.68
C TRP A 47 15.55 -3.21 4.42
N ASP A 48 16.74 -3.23 5.02
CA ASP A 48 17.75 -2.16 4.92
C ASP A 48 17.14 -0.77 5.21
N LEU A 49 16.38 -0.68 6.30
CA LEU A 49 15.76 0.57 6.75
C LEU A 49 16.74 1.33 7.66
N ILE A 50 16.66 2.65 7.63
CA ILE A 50 17.54 3.54 8.38
C ILE A 50 16.77 4.09 9.59
N VAL A 51 17.30 3.82 10.78
CA VAL A 51 16.74 4.33 12.04
C VAL A 51 16.72 5.87 12.03
N GLY A 52 15.61 6.44 12.51
CA GLY A 52 15.43 7.89 12.57
C GLY A 52 14.83 8.52 11.31
N LYS A 53 14.68 7.77 10.21
CA LYS A 53 13.96 8.24 9.02
C LYS A 53 12.49 7.87 9.07
N LYS A 54 11.66 8.69 8.45
CA LYS A 54 10.24 8.40 8.28
C LYS A 54 10.04 7.24 7.30
N ILE A 55 9.25 6.25 7.68
CA ILE A 55 8.96 5.09 6.84
C ILE A 55 7.59 5.27 6.18
N ILE A 56 7.60 5.29 4.85
CA ILE A 56 6.39 5.37 4.02
C ILE A 56 6.17 4.00 3.38
N LEU A 57 5.05 3.36 3.67
CA LEU A 57 4.73 2.01 3.17
C LEU A 57 3.66 2.05 2.11
N LEU A 58 3.94 1.50 0.93
CA LEU A 58 2.96 1.24 -0.14
C LEU A 58 2.79 -0.28 -0.32
N PRO A 59 1.82 -0.91 0.34
CA PRO A 59 1.56 -2.33 0.19
C PRO A 59 0.63 -2.59 -0.99
N GLY A 60 0.99 -3.53 -1.85
CA GLY A 60 0.15 -3.94 -2.97
C GLY A 60 0.96 -4.60 -4.09
N ARG A 61 0.29 -5.44 -4.87
CA ARG A 61 0.90 -6.08 -6.03
C ARG A 61 1.49 -5.05 -6.98
N LEU A 62 2.63 -5.36 -7.60
CA LEU A 62 3.22 -4.50 -8.62
C LEU A 62 2.40 -4.59 -9.93
N THR A 63 1.45 -3.69 -10.07
CA THR A 63 0.57 -3.56 -11.23
C THR A 63 0.27 -2.09 -11.49
N ALA A 64 0.14 -1.70 -12.75
CA ALA A 64 -0.03 -0.28 -13.12
C ALA A 64 -1.21 0.38 -12.40
N TRP A 65 -2.34 -0.34 -12.26
CA TRP A 65 -3.54 0.20 -11.60
C TRP A 65 -3.37 0.45 -10.08
N LYS A 66 -2.32 -0.12 -9.43
CA LYS A 66 -1.97 0.19 -8.04
C LYS A 66 -1.20 1.51 -7.88
N GLY A 67 -0.87 2.19 -8.98
CA GLY A 67 -0.38 3.56 -8.98
C GLY A 67 1.03 3.75 -8.41
N GLN A 68 1.91 2.74 -8.44
CA GLN A 68 3.28 2.88 -7.96
C GLN A 68 4.05 3.98 -8.72
N GLU A 69 3.74 4.20 -10.00
CA GLU A 69 4.37 5.28 -10.79
C GLU A 69 4.00 6.66 -10.23
N MET A 70 2.72 6.89 -9.95
CA MET A 70 2.24 8.12 -9.31
C MET A 70 2.85 8.31 -7.92
N PHE A 71 3.00 7.24 -7.16
CA PHE A 71 3.67 7.28 -5.87
C PHE A 71 5.13 7.71 -5.98
N LEU A 72 5.89 7.15 -6.93
CA LEU A 72 7.28 7.55 -7.18
C LEU A 72 7.40 9.01 -7.63
N GLU A 73 6.49 9.49 -8.48
CA GLU A 73 6.44 10.90 -8.88
C GLU A 73 6.18 11.82 -7.67
N ALA A 74 5.24 11.45 -6.80
CA ALA A 74 4.96 12.20 -5.58
C ALA A 74 6.16 12.23 -4.65
N LEU A 75 6.84 11.11 -4.45
CA LEU A 75 8.06 11.03 -3.64
C LEU A 75 9.21 11.87 -4.22
N HIS A 76 9.33 11.93 -5.54
CA HIS A 76 10.30 12.82 -6.20
C HIS A 76 10.04 14.29 -5.84
N LYS A 77 8.79 14.74 -5.88
CA LYS A 77 8.40 16.11 -5.48
C LYS A 77 8.72 16.37 -4.00
N VAL A 78 8.38 15.42 -3.12
CA VAL A 78 8.69 15.49 -1.69
C VAL A 78 10.20 15.57 -1.46
N ASN A 79 10.98 14.76 -2.17
CA ASN A 79 12.43 14.73 -2.06
C ASN A 79 13.10 16.05 -2.47
N ILE A 80 12.55 16.74 -3.48
CA ILE A 80 13.00 18.09 -3.87
C ILE A 80 12.72 19.11 -2.76
N GLN A 81 11.56 19.00 -2.09
CA GLN A 81 11.14 19.98 -1.09
C GLN A 81 11.83 19.77 0.28
N LEU A 82 11.98 18.52 0.72
CA LEU A 82 12.45 18.17 2.06
C LEU A 82 13.92 17.73 2.10
N GLY A 83 14.54 17.50 0.94
CA GLY A 83 15.90 16.96 0.82
C GLY A 83 15.98 15.43 0.90
N ASN A 84 17.15 14.91 0.50
CA ASN A 84 17.35 13.49 0.19
C ASN A 84 17.38 12.54 1.41
N ASP A 85 17.26 13.07 2.62
CA ASP A 85 17.49 12.27 3.82
C ASP A 85 16.28 12.16 4.76
N SER A 86 15.11 12.63 4.36
CA SER A 86 13.95 12.74 5.25
C SER A 86 13.15 11.45 5.42
N PHE A 87 13.20 10.53 4.45
CA PHE A 87 12.36 9.32 4.47
C PHE A 87 13.00 8.11 3.79
N ILE A 88 12.46 6.93 4.09
CA ILE A 88 12.58 5.69 3.29
C ILE A 88 11.17 5.27 2.89
N ALA A 89 10.97 4.94 1.62
CA ALA A 89 9.70 4.41 1.14
C ALA A 89 9.85 2.93 0.73
N VAL A 90 8.95 2.11 1.23
CA VAL A 90 8.90 0.67 0.99
C VAL A 90 7.74 0.38 0.05
N ILE A 91 8.05 -0.12 -1.14
CA ILE A 91 7.08 -0.68 -2.07
C ILE A 91 7.02 -2.18 -1.81
N LEU A 92 5.95 -2.60 -1.09
CA LEU A 92 5.80 -3.96 -0.61
C LEU A 92 4.80 -4.73 -1.47
N GLY A 93 5.27 -5.66 -2.27
CA GLY A 93 4.44 -6.55 -3.07
C GLY A 93 5.16 -7.20 -4.24
N ASN A 94 4.66 -8.34 -4.61
CA ASN A 94 5.21 -9.18 -5.66
C ASN A 94 4.72 -8.72 -7.05
N ASP A 95 5.55 -8.88 -8.06
CA ASP A 95 5.23 -8.58 -9.46
C ASP A 95 4.41 -9.67 -10.15
N GLN A 96 4.31 -10.85 -9.54
CA GLN A 96 3.59 -12.01 -10.09
C GLN A 96 4.02 -12.37 -11.52
N GLY A 97 5.34 -12.29 -11.81
CA GLY A 97 5.91 -12.53 -13.13
C GLY A 97 5.76 -11.36 -14.11
N ARG A 98 5.41 -10.15 -13.63
CA ARG A 98 5.34 -8.91 -14.43
C ARG A 98 6.66 -8.15 -14.40
N ASP A 99 7.75 -8.83 -14.72
CA ASP A 99 9.12 -8.29 -14.67
C ASP A 99 9.28 -6.95 -15.39
N LEU A 100 8.58 -6.77 -16.52
CA LEU A 100 8.64 -5.52 -17.29
C LEU A 100 8.16 -4.31 -16.49
N TYR A 101 7.10 -4.48 -15.68
CA TYR A 101 6.59 -3.40 -14.86
C TYR A 101 7.53 -3.08 -13.69
N LYS A 102 8.07 -4.09 -13.02
CA LYS A 102 9.09 -3.91 -11.98
C LYS A 102 10.33 -3.20 -12.53
N LYS A 103 10.84 -3.62 -13.71
CA LYS A 103 11.96 -2.95 -14.38
C LYS A 103 11.63 -1.48 -14.71
N LYS A 104 10.41 -1.18 -15.14
CA LYS A 104 9.97 0.20 -15.37
C LYS A 104 10.04 1.03 -14.09
N LEU A 105 9.54 0.51 -12.97
CA LEU A 105 9.59 1.19 -11.68
C LEU A 105 11.03 1.45 -11.22
N ILE A 106 11.93 0.48 -11.40
CA ILE A 106 13.36 0.65 -11.05
C ILE A 106 13.98 1.80 -11.87
N ARG A 107 13.71 1.86 -13.17
CA ARG A 107 14.20 2.97 -14.02
C ARG A 107 13.65 4.33 -13.57
N LEU A 108 12.39 4.39 -13.14
CA LEU A 108 11.82 5.63 -12.58
C LEU A 108 12.50 6.04 -11.28
N VAL A 109 12.84 5.09 -10.42
CA VAL A 109 13.59 5.34 -9.19
C VAL A 109 14.96 5.95 -9.49
N GLU A 110 15.67 5.43 -10.51
CA GLU A 110 16.94 5.98 -10.97
C GLU A 110 16.78 7.38 -11.56
N GLN A 111 15.80 7.55 -12.47
CA GLN A 111 15.48 8.84 -13.11
C GLN A 111 15.14 9.92 -12.09
N TYR A 112 14.38 9.59 -11.06
CA TYR A 112 13.99 10.50 -9.99
C TYR A 112 15.05 10.65 -8.89
N ARG A 113 16.20 9.97 -9.01
CA ARG A 113 17.30 9.97 -8.01
C ARG A 113 16.85 9.53 -6.62
N LEU A 114 15.94 8.54 -6.56
CA LEU A 114 15.37 8.00 -5.32
C LEU A 114 16.02 6.66 -4.89
N THR A 115 17.13 6.26 -5.48
CA THR A 115 17.75 4.94 -5.25
C THR A 115 18.10 4.69 -3.78
N LYS A 116 18.47 5.72 -3.04
CA LYS A 116 18.78 5.60 -1.60
C LYS A 116 17.52 5.52 -0.73
N GLN A 117 16.38 6.04 -1.20
CA GLN A 117 15.14 6.16 -0.45
C GLN A 117 14.17 4.99 -0.67
N ILE A 118 14.25 4.30 -1.81
CA ILE A 118 13.27 3.26 -2.15
C ILE A 118 13.77 1.87 -1.80
N ARG A 119 12.88 1.06 -1.21
CA ARG A 119 13.07 -0.37 -1.01
C ARG A 119 11.94 -1.13 -1.70
N PHE A 120 12.30 -2.08 -2.56
CA PHE A 120 11.35 -3.04 -3.14
C PHE A 120 11.40 -4.32 -2.33
N ILE A 121 10.30 -4.66 -1.68
CA ILE A 121 10.16 -5.87 -0.86
C ILE A 121 9.06 -6.73 -1.50
N ASP A 122 9.42 -7.93 -1.92
CA ASP A 122 8.50 -8.79 -2.68
C ASP A 122 7.39 -9.38 -1.81
N HIS A 123 7.68 -9.71 -0.55
CA HIS A 123 6.72 -10.36 0.34
C HIS A 123 7.03 -10.08 1.81
N CYS A 124 5.96 -9.86 2.59
CA CYS A 124 6.00 -9.84 4.04
C CYS A 124 4.95 -10.79 4.61
N LYS A 125 5.38 -11.76 5.41
CA LYS A 125 4.46 -12.71 6.07
C LYS A 125 3.72 -12.06 7.24
N ASN A 126 4.37 -11.16 7.94
CA ASN A 126 3.80 -10.44 9.10
C ASN A 126 3.42 -9.02 8.68
N MET A 127 2.24 -8.88 8.08
CA MET A 127 1.75 -7.56 7.66
C MET A 127 1.50 -6.59 8.84
N PRO A 128 0.97 -7.01 10.01
CA PRO A 128 0.90 -6.14 11.19
C PRO A 128 2.25 -5.49 11.52
N LEU A 129 3.34 -6.25 11.48
CA LEU A 129 4.67 -5.71 11.75
C LEU A 129 5.10 -4.68 10.69
N ALA A 130 4.82 -4.94 9.40
CA ALA A 130 5.09 -3.98 8.33
C ALA A 130 4.34 -2.66 8.53
N TYR A 131 3.07 -2.73 8.93
CA TYR A 131 2.32 -1.54 9.31
C TYR A 131 2.88 -0.89 10.58
N LYS A 132 3.23 -1.67 11.61
CA LYS A 132 3.73 -1.16 12.89
C LYS A 132 4.95 -0.26 12.72
N ILE A 133 5.91 -0.65 11.90
CA ILE A 133 7.16 0.10 11.66
C ILE A 133 6.97 1.31 10.73
N SER A 134 5.84 1.44 10.04
CA SER A 134 5.60 2.56 9.14
C SER A 134 5.04 3.77 9.88
N ASP A 135 5.44 4.98 9.45
CA ASP A 135 4.84 6.24 9.90
C ASP A 135 3.58 6.56 9.09
N ILE A 136 3.64 6.31 7.77
CA ILE A 136 2.55 6.59 6.84
C ILE A 136 2.36 5.39 5.93
N VAL A 137 1.12 4.97 5.77
CA VAL A 137 0.72 3.97 4.77
C VAL A 137 0.07 4.68 3.60
N VAL A 138 0.34 4.23 2.39
CA VAL A 138 -0.17 4.86 1.17
C VAL A 138 -0.86 3.82 0.29
N SER A 139 -2.00 4.17 -0.29
CA SER A 139 -2.71 3.37 -1.27
C SER A 139 -3.07 4.25 -2.47
N THR A 140 -2.30 4.13 -3.55
CA THR A 140 -2.35 5.01 -4.73
C THR A 140 -3.10 4.41 -5.91
N SER A 141 -4.04 3.50 -5.68
CA SER A 141 -4.79 2.87 -6.77
C SER A 141 -5.41 3.93 -7.70
N ILE A 142 -5.23 3.76 -9.02
CA ILE A 142 -5.76 4.66 -10.05
C ILE A 142 -7.03 4.09 -10.70
N GLU A 143 -7.39 2.86 -10.34
CA GLU A 143 -8.65 2.22 -10.71
C GLU A 143 -9.43 1.83 -9.44
N PRO A 144 -10.77 1.71 -9.51
CA PRO A 144 -11.59 1.38 -8.35
C PRO A 144 -11.21 0.05 -7.71
N GLU A 145 -10.90 0.07 -6.43
CA GLU A 145 -10.72 -1.14 -5.63
C GLU A 145 -12.06 -1.68 -5.16
N ALA A 146 -12.14 -3.01 -5.04
CA ALA A 146 -13.37 -3.65 -4.56
C ALA A 146 -13.67 -3.32 -3.09
N PHE A 147 -12.64 -3.20 -2.23
CA PHE A 147 -12.80 -2.98 -0.79
C PHE A 147 -11.80 -2.00 -0.16
N GLY A 148 -10.56 -1.89 -0.69
CA GLY A 148 -9.53 -1.03 -0.09
C GLY A 148 -8.94 -1.59 1.21
N ARG A 149 -8.60 -2.89 1.26
CA ARG A 149 -8.09 -3.57 2.46
C ARG A 149 -6.94 -2.83 3.14
N VAL A 150 -6.01 -2.27 2.38
CA VAL A 150 -4.86 -1.53 2.90
C VAL A 150 -5.27 -0.40 3.83
N ALA A 151 -6.33 0.35 3.48
CA ALA A 151 -6.80 1.46 4.29
C ALA A 151 -7.34 0.97 5.64
N VAL A 152 -8.16 -0.08 5.64
CA VAL A 152 -8.76 -0.61 6.88
C VAL A 152 -7.71 -1.30 7.76
N GLU A 153 -6.77 -2.05 7.17
CA GLU A 153 -5.66 -2.68 7.87
C GLU A 153 -4.75 -1.64 8.54
N ALA A 154 -4.39 -0.56 7.82
CA ALA A 154 -3.59 0.53 8.36
C ALA A 154 -4.29 1.25 9.51
N GLN A 155 -5.60 1.53 9.38
CA GLN A 155 -6.40 2.15 10.44
C GLN A 155 -6.48 1.25 11.69
N SER A 156 -6.69 -0.06 11.53
CA SER A 156 -6.68 -1.02 12.64
C SER A 156 -5.33 -1.02 13.36
N MET A 157 -4.24 -0.86 12.62
CA MET A 157 -2.88 -0.71 13.15
C MET A 157 -2.56 0.71 13.65
N GLN A 158 -3.56 1.60 13.74
CA GLN A 158 -3.44 3.00 14.20
C GLN A 158 -2.42 3.82 13.40
N LYS A 159 -2.32 3.57 12.09
CA LYS A 159 -1.39 4.27 11.20
C LYS A 159 -2.09 5.34 10.37
N LEU A 160 -1.36 6.41 10.09
CA LEU A 160 -1.80 7.40 9.11
C LEU A 160 -1.91 6.72 7.75
N ILE A 161 -3.02 6.98 7.06
CA ILE A 161 -3.27 6.45 5.72
C ILE A 161 -3.56 7.57 4.72
N LEU A 162 -2.87 7.56 3.60
CA LEU A 162 -3.21 8.33 2.42
C LEU A 162 -3.76 7.37 1.37
N ALA A 163 -5.01 7.49 1.02
CA ALA A 163 -5.64 6.63 0.02
C ALA A 163 -6.26 7.45 -1.11
N SER A 164 -6.21 6.91 -2.32
CA SER A 164 -6.98 7.45 -3.44
C SER A 164 -8.47 7.32 -3.15
N ASN A 165 -9.21 8.40 -3.37
CA ASN A 165 -10.67 8.44 -3.19
C ASN A 165 -11.39 7.76 -4.36
N ILE A 166 -11.18 6.45 -4.55
CA ILE A 166 -11.68 5.65 -5.67
C ILE A 166 -12.18 4.29 -5.19
N GLY A 167 -13.40 3.93 -5.52
CA GLY A 167 -13.97 2.61 -5.25
C GLY A 167 -14.18 2.33 -3.76
N GLY A 168 -13.73 1.18 -3.28
CA GLY A 168 -13.88 0.75 -1.88
C GLY A 168 -12.99 1.47 -0.87
N SER A 169 -12.19 2.47 -1.30
CA SER A 169 -11.39 3.32 -0.41
C SER A 169 -12.13 4.60 0.02
N ASN A 170 -13.38 4.78 -0.40
CA ASN A 170 -14.24 5.91 -0.04
C ASN A 170 -14.95 5.66 1.29
#